data_2fd2f2504169707618fb083b2cd875ae
#
_entry.id   2fd2f2504169707618fb083b2cd875ae
#
_cell.length_a   1.000
_cell.length_b   1.000
_cell.length_c   1.000
_cell.angle_alpha   90.00
_cell.angle_beta   90.00
_cell.angle_gamma   90.00
#
_symmetry.space_group_name_H-M   'P 1'
#
loop_
_entity.id
_entity.type
_entity.pdbx_description
1 polymer ?
#
loop_
_entity_poly.entity_id
_entity_poly.type
_entity_poly.pdbx_seq_one_letter_code
_entity_poly.pdbx_strand_id
1 'polypeptide(L)'
;LIPKGWKILPLHNISEKNPYYGEYTFYYWYWKNCLKDKEKNEWVGFCSYRELWGEHKNIENKNSINSLLKSLPSEWNKYDAIIGEPTILHRPKFIKILKHGKIAFFRNFKEIFNSKLSIKMHFDMYHGNGILDKAIELLPAKDADDFFNFVKNNHSFNQGNMFICKSPAIINDYFNAVFTWLEKCEDLFGFDLKGYNQIRMYTFLAERFLPYWFKKYTNYLEWPVVYCDINK
;
A
#
# COMPACT_ATOMS: atom_id res chain seq x y z
N LEU A 1 -22.14 11.52 0.75
CA LEU A 1 -23.18 10.56 1.14
C LEU A 1 -22.50 9.31 1.65
N ILE A 2 -22.75 8.97 2.92
CA ILE A 2 -22.25 7.73 3.55
C ILE A 2 -23.19 6.61 3.09
N PRO A 3 -22.65 5.48 2.55
CA PRO A 3 -23.50 4.36 2.16
C PRO A 3 -24.33 3.84 3.33
N LYS A 4 -25.56 3.36 3.03
CA LYS A 4 -26.45 2.82 4.05
C LYS A 4 -25.78 1.66 4.80
N GLY A 5 -25.73 1.75 6.12
CA GLY A 5 -25.09 0.74 6.98
C GLY A 5 -23.66 1.08 7.42
N TRP A 6 -23.04 2.12 6.87
CA TRP A 6 -21.73 2.60 7.33
C TRP A 6 -21.90 3.51 8.55
N LYS A 7 -21.03 3.33 9.54
CA LYS A 7 -20.97 4.19 10.72
C LYS A 7 -19.85 5.20 10.58
N ILE A 8 -20.08 6.45 10.95
CA ILE A 8 -19.00 7.41 11.15
C ILE A 8 -18.22 6.94 12.37
N LEU A 9 -16.92 6.76 12.20
CA LEU A 9 -16.04 6.43 13.32
C LEU A 9 -15.95 7.63 14.26
N PRO A 10 -16.19 7.44 15.57
CA PRO A 10 -16.10 8.53 16.54
C PRO A 10 -14.64 8.95 16.78
N LEU A 11 -14.45 10.12 17.42
CA LEU A 11 -13.17 10.64 17.87
C LEU A 11 -12.19 11.00 16.72
N HIS A 12 -10.89 11.07 17.01
CA HIS A 12 -9.86 11.47 16.06
C HIS A 12 -9.89 10.64 14.78
N ASN A 13 -10.41 11.20 13.69
CA ASN A 13 -10.53 10.54 12.42
C ASN A 13 -10.33 11.53 11.24
N ILE A 14 -10.12 10.99 10.06
CA ILE A 14 -10.00 11.69 8.79
C ILE A 14 -11.00 11.12 7.78
N SER A 15 -12.19 10.76 8.23
CA SER A 15 -13.20 10.04 7.41
C SER A 15 -13.65 10.84 6.19
N GLU A 16 -13.64 12.17 6.25
CA GLU A 16 -13.93 13.06 5.12
C GLU A 16 -12.91 12.92 3.99
N LYS A 17 -11.69 12.48 4.28
CA LYS A 17 -10.62 12.23 3.30
C LYS A 17 -10.71 10.84 2.65
N ASN A 18 -11.72 10.03 2.98
CA ASN A 18 -11.84 8.66 2.44
C ASN A 18 -11.81 8.57 0.91
N PRO A 19 -12.39 9.50 0.13
CA PRO A 19 -12.26 9.46 -1.33
C PRO A 19 -10.79 9.46 -1.82
N TYR A 20 -9.88 10.05 -1.04
CA TYR A 20 -8.47 10.25 -1.37
C TYR A 20 -7.55 9.21 -0.74
N TYR A 21 -7.83 8.84 0.51
CA TYR A 21 -7.01 7.97 1.36
C TYR A 21 -7.46 6.52 1.41
N GLY A 22 -8.71 6.23 0.99
CA GLY A 22 -9.26 4.88 1.06
C GLY A 22 -9.16 4.26 2.46
N GLU A 23 -8.62 3.05 2.54
CA GLU A 23 -8.44 2.29 3.78
C GLU A 23 -7.57 2.98 4.83
N TYR A 24 -6.67 3.88 4.43
CA TYR A 24 -5.84 4.65 5.36
C TYR A 24 -6.65 5.56 6.29
N THR A 25 -7.90 5.91 5.94
CA THR A 25 -8.79 6.62 6.88
C THR A 25 -9.14 5.77 8.10
N PHE A 26 -9.37 4.47 7.90
CA PHE A 26 -9.56 3.52 8.98
C PHE A 26 -8.27 3.28 9.76
N TYR A 27 -7.13 3.15 9.06
CA TYR A 27 -5.81 2.96 9.70
C TYR A 27 -5.44 4.14 10.59
N TYR A 28 -5.70 5.38 10.14
CA TYR A 28 -5.51 6.57 10.95
C TYR A 28 -6.38 6.55 12.22
N TRP A 29 -7.67 6.26 12.07
CA TRP A 29 -8.57 6.15 13.20
C TRP A 29 -8.11 5.08 14.20
N TYR A 30 -7.74 3.88 13.72
CA TYR A 30 -7.25 2.80 14.55
C TYR A 30 -5.98 3.20 15.30
N TRP A 31 -5.04 3.82 14.61
CA TRP A 31 -3.80 4.35 15.20
C TRP A 31 -4.07 5.30 16.35
N LYS A 32 -4.92 6.31 16.14
CA LYS A 32 -5.17 7.37 17.12
C LYS A 32 -6.05 6.94 18.30
N ASN A 33 -6.91 5.93 18.12
CA ASN A 33 -7.93 5.59 19.11
C ASN A 33 -7.76 4.20 19.74
N CYS A 34 -7.17 3.22 19.05
CA CYS A 34 -7.15 1.82 19.50
C CYS A 34 -5.75 1.27 19.75
N LEU A 35 -4.75 1.73 19.02
CA LEU A 35 -3.42 1.12 19.03
C LEU A 35 -2.75 1.20 20.42
N LYS A 36 -2.94 2.31 21.12
CA LYS A 36 -2.37 2.55 22.46
C LYS A 36 -2.85 1.57 23.55
N ASP A 37 -4.04 0.96 23.32
CA ASP A 37 -4.67 0.06 24.28
C ASP A 37 -4.27 -1.40 24.05
N LYS A 38 -3.36 -1.65 23.09
CA LYS A 38 -2.88 -2.98 22.73
C LYS A 38 -1.71 -3.41 23.60
N GLU A 39 -1.64 -4.69 23.89
CA GLU A 39 -0.50 -5.26 24.62
C GLU A 39 0.79 -5.19 23.79
N LYS A 40 1.92 -5.05 24.46
CA LYS A 40 3.24 -4.86 23.83
C LYS A 40 3.58 -5.92 22.78
N ASN A 41 3.16 -7.15 22.96
CA ASN A 41 3.44 -8.30 22.08
C ASN A 41 2.18 -8.84 21.41
N GLU A 42 1.15 -8.00 21.21
CA GLU A 42 -0.06 -8.39 20.50
C GLU A 42 0.14 -8.29 19.00
N TRP A 43 -0.15 -9.35 18.28
CA TRP A 43 -0.21 -9.34 16.84
C TRP A 43 -1.41 -8.54 16.35
N VAL A 44 -1.14 -7.51 15.57
CA VAL A 44 -2.18 -6.65 14.98
C VAL A 44 -1.96 -6.58 13.48
N GLY A 45 -3.04 -6.76 12.71
CA GLY A 45 -2.96 -6.76 11.26
C GLY A 45 -4.12 -6.06 10.58
N PHE A 46 -3.86 -5.70 9.32
CA PHE A 46 -4.80 -5.02 8.44
C PHE A 46 -4.93 -5.78 7.13
N CYS A 47 -6.14 -5.83 6.62
CA CYS A 47 -6.46 -6.39 5.32
C CYS A 47 -7.53 -5.55 4.62
N SER A 48 -7.71 -5.74 3.32
CA SER A 48 -8.81 -5.11 2.61
C SER A 48 -10.08 -5.96 2.71
N TYR A 49 -11.20 -5.42 2.22
CA TYR A 49 -12.48 -6.14 2.26
C TYR A 49 -12.58 -7.31 1.25
N ARG A 50 -11.68 -7.41 0.30
CA ARG A 50 -11.62 -8.49 -0.70
C ARG A 50 -10.30 -9.24 -0.73
N GLU A 51 -9.27 -8.70 -0.12
CA GLU A 51 -7.94 -9.30 -0.06
C GLU A 51 -7.67 -9.65 1.39
N LEU A 52 -7.56 -10.94 1.67
CA LEU A 52 -7.44 -11.52 2.99
C LEU A 52 -6.19 -12.38 3.08
N TRP A 53 -5.72 -12.64 4.29
CA TRP A 53 -4.53 -13.45 4.52
C TRP A 53 -4.80 -14.93 4.27
N GLY A 54 -3.89 -15.57 3.56
CA GLY A 54 -3.95 -17.01 3.30
C GLY A 54 -3.50 -17.86 4.48
N GLU A 55 -3.98 -19.10 4.55
CA GLU A 55 -3.68 -20.03 5.66
C GLU A 55 -2.25 -20.60 5.58
N HIS A 56 -1.76 -20.88 4.37
CA HIS A 56 -0.47 -21.51 4.12
C HIS A 56 0.32 -20.79 3.03
N LYS A 57 1.64 -20.97 3.06
CA LYS A 57 2.56 -20.38 2.08
C LYS A 57 2.33 -20.87 0.65
N ASN A 58 1.85 -22.09 0.48
CA ASN A 58 1.58 -22.71 -0.83
C ASN A 58 0.07 -22.94 -1.01
N ILE A 59 -0.65 -21.88 -1.36
CA ILE A 59 -2.08 -21.95 -1.63
C ILE A 59 -2.30 -22.24 -3.12
N GLU A 60 -2.88 -23.40 -3.43
CA GLU A 60 -3.23 -23.79 -4.81
C GLU A 60 -4.38 -22.95 -5.36
N ASN A 61 -5.40 -22.64 -4.54
CA ASN A 61 -6.54 -21.84 -4.93
C ASN A 61 -6.65 -20.55 -4.10
N LYS A 62 -6.11 -19.46 -4.64
CA LYS A 62 -6.14 -18.13 -4.00
C LYS A 62 -7.50 -17.44 -4.04
N ASN A 63 -8.53 -18.08 -4.55
CA ASN A 63 -9.89 -17.55 -4.61
C ASN A 63 -10.87 -18.36 -3.70
N SER A 64 -10.35 -19.18 -2.79
CA SER A 64 -11.16 -20.01 -1.92
C SER A 64 -11.20 -19.47 -0.49
N ILE A 65 -12.41 -19.33 0.06
CA ILE A 65 -12.63 -18.97 1.46
C ILE A 65 -12.04 -20.00 2.42
N ASN A 66 -11.89 -21.25 1.98
CA ASN A 66 -11.29 -22.33 2.78
C ASN A 66 -9.77 -22.17 2.95
N SER A 67 -9.15 -21.31 2.14
CA SER A 67 -7.72 -21.01 2.19
C SER A 67 -7.38 -19.79 3.04
N LEU A 68 -8.35 -19.27 3.80
CA LEU A 68 -8.14 -18.10 4.65
C LEU A 68 -7.42 -18.46 5.96
N LEU A 69 -6.60 -17.55 6.42
CA LEU A 69 -5.89 -17.62 7.70
C LEU A 69 -6.88 -17.82 8.86
N LYS A 70 -6.71 -18.91 9.61
CA LYS A 70 -7.54 -19.25 10.78
C LYS A 70 -6.81 -19.05 12.10
N SER A 71 -5.48 -19.15 12.07
CA SER A 71 -4.63 -18.97 13.24
C SER A 71 -3.25 -18.47 12.80
N LEU A 72 -2.52 -17.86 13.72
CA LEU A 72 -1.17 -17.36 13.45
C LEU A 72 -0.21 -18.54 13.22
N PRO A 73 0.43 -18.65 12.06
CA PRO A 73 1.42 -19.70 11.79
C PRO A 73 2.63 -19.54 12.72
N SER A 74 3.11 -20.65 13.27
CA SER A 74 4.24 -20.64 14.21
C SER A 74 5.54 -20.10 13.57
N GLU A 75 5.69 -20.24 12.26
CA GLU A 75 6.84 -19.71 11.51
C GLU A 75 6.93 -18.18 11.54
N TRP A 76 5.79 -17.48 11.77
CA TRP A 76 5.77 -16.01 11.86
C TRP A 76 6.51 -15.48 13.09
N ASN A 77 6.66 -16.28 14.14
CA ASN A 77 7.31 -15.87 15.38
C ASN A 77 8.75 -15.35 15.20
N LYS A 78 9.40 -15.69 14.09
CA LYS A 78 10.76 -15.25 13.74
C LYS A 78 10.82 -13.88 13.11
N TYR A 79 9.66 -13.32 12.74
CA TYR A 79 9.55 -12.06 12.00
C TYR A 79 8.87 -10.99 12.84
N ASP A 80 9.16 -9.75 12.49
CA ASP A 80 8.55 -8.57 13.10
C ASP A 80 7.26 -8.18 12.38
N ALA A 81 7.22 -8.42 11.07
CA ALA A 81 6.10 -8.06 10.21
C ALA A 81 5.84 -9.08 9.10
N ILE A 82 4.59 -9.20 8.73
CA ILE A 82 4.11 -9.97 7.59
C ILE A 82 3.51 -9.00 6.59
N ILE A 83 3.95 -9.05 5.34
CA ILE A 83 3.40 -8.25 4.24
C ILE A 83 2.89 -9.17 3.14
N GLY A 84 1.97 -8.68 2.31
CA GLY A 84 1.44 -9.48 1.19
C GLY A 84 2.55 -9.89 0.22
N GLU A 85 2.39 -10.98 -0.51
CA GLU A 85 3.35 -11.38 -1.53
C GLU A 85 3.42 -10.35 -2.67
N PRO A 86 4.58 -10.17 -3.33
CA PRO A 86 4.75 -9.16 -4.35
C PRO A 86 4.07 -9.54 -5.67
N THR A 87 3.45 -8.57 -6.32
CA THR A 87 2.91 -8.69 -7.67
C THR A 87 3.90 -8.14 -8.68
N ILE A 88 4.20 -8.92 -9.72
CA ILE A 88 5.07 -8.50 -10.82
C ILE A 88 4.33 -7.51 -11.72
N LEU A 89 4.98 -6.40 -12.03
CA LEU A 89 4.46 -5.35 -12.89
C LEU A 89 4.77 -5.66 -14.37
N HIS A 90 3.91 -6.43 -15.00
CA HIS A 90 4.03 -6.72 -16.43
C HIS A 90 3.73 -5.49 -17.28
N ARG A 91 4.44 -5.36 -18.40
CA ARG A 91 4.16 -4.31 -19.37
C ARG A 91 2.73 -4.45 -19.91
N PRO A 92 1.90 -3.40 -19.85
CA PRO A 92 0.56 -3.44 -20.41
C PRO A 92 0.61 -3.46 -21.95
N LYS A 93 -0.49 -3.88 -22.59
CA LYS A 93 -0.63 -3.81 -24.04
C LYS A 93 -0.39 -2.38 -24.54
N PHE A 94 0.21 -2.21 -25.71
CA PHE A 94 0.61 -0.91 -26.29
C PHE A 94 -0.53 0.11 -26.34
N ILE A 95 -1.77 -0.33 -26.63
CA ILE A 95 -2.96 0.54 -26.60
C ILE A 95 -3.21 1.15 -25.23
N LYS A 96 -2.97 0.42 -24.13
CA LYS A 96 -3.10 0.97 -22.77
C LYS A 96 -2.01 2.00 -22.47
N ILE A 97 -0.82 1.79 -23.00
CA ILE A 97 0.29 2.75 -22.88
C ILE A 97 -0.08 4.07 -23.57
N LEU A 98 -0.59 4.01 -24.79
CA LEU A 98 -1.03 5.19 -25.53
C LEU A 98 -2.19 5.94 -24.86
N LYS A 99 -3.08 5.22 -24.18
CA LYS A 99 -4.25 5.82 -23.50
C LYS A 99 -3.88 6.51 -22.17
N HIS A 100 -3.02 5.89 -21.37
CA HIS A 100 -2.77 6.30 -20.00
C HIS A 100 -1.34 6.80 -19.73
N GLY A 101 -0.40 6.47 -20.57
CA GLY A 101 1.02 6.64 -20.27
C GLY A 101 1.84 7.46 -21.27
N LYS A 102 1.22 8.24 -22.17
CA LYS A 102 1.97 8.96 -23.23
C LYS A 102 3.16 9.76 -22.72
N ILE A 103 2.97 10.55 -21.66
CA ILE A 103 4.02 11.41 -21.11
C ILE A 103 5.10 10.59 -20.40
N ALA A 104 4.70 9.63 -19.56
CA ALA A 104 5.62 8.71 -18.86
C ALA A 104 6.43 7.89 -19.88
N PHE A 105 5.78 7.48 -20.97
CA PHE A 105 6.36 6.77 -22.08
C PHE A 105 7.49 7.56 -22.77
N PHE A 106 7.23 8.80 -23.17
CA PHE A 106 8.24 9.62 -23.86
C PHE A 106 9.44 9.96 -22.97
N ARG A 107 9.23 10.10 -21.66
CA ARG A 107 10.31 10.38 -20.70
C ARG A 107 11.17 9.17 -20.35
N ASN A 108 10.62 7.96 -20.43
CA ASN A 108 11.30 6.71 -20.04
C ASN A 108 11.30 5.68 -21.19
N PHE A 109 11.59 6.13 -22.40
CA PHE A 109 11.51 5.33 -23.63
C PHE A 109 12.25 3.99 -23.54
N LYS A 110 13.34 3.90 -22.79
CA LYS A 110 14.12 2.66 -22.62
C LYS A 110 13.35 1.58 -21.83
N GLU A 111 12.52 1.95 -20.85
CA GLU A 111 11.76 0.98 -20.06
C GLU A 111 10.65 0.29 -20.84
N ILE A 112 10.24 0.86 -21.97
CA ILE A 112 9.15 0.34 -22.79
C ILE A 112 9.52 -0.97 -23.50
N PHE A 113 10.80 -1.15 -23.77
CA PHE A 113 11.29 -2.40 -24.38
C PHE A 113 11.45 -3.51 -23.35
N ASN A 114 11.37 -3.22 -22.06
CA ASN A 114 11.40 -4.22 -21.01
C ASN A 114 10.05 -4.94 -20.91
N SER A 115 10.09 -6.23 -20.64
CA SER A 115 8.88 -7.04 -20.39
C SER A 115 8.15 -6.68 -19.09
N LYS A 116 8.86 -5.99 -18.18
CA LYS A 116 8.38 -5.54 -16.85
C LYS A 116 8.61 -4.04 -16.69
N LEU A 117 7.66 -3.38 -16.05
CA LEU A 117 7.79 -1.96 -15.66
C LEU A 117 8.45 -1.84 -14.28
N SER A 118 9.21 -0.77 -14.08
CA SER A 118 9.58 -0.36 -12.72
C SER A 118 8.34 0.10 -11.94
N ILE A 119 8.40 0.07 -10.59
CA ILE A 119 7.33 0.59 -9.73
C ILE A 119 7.07 2.06 -10.07
N LYS A 120 8.14 2.83 -10.27
CA LYS A 120 8.08 4.24 -10.67
C LYS A 120 7.34 4.42 -11.99
N MET A 121 7.72 3.70 -13.04
CA MET A 121 7.08 3.81 -14.35
C MET A 121 5.60 3.42 -14.28
N HIS A 122 5.27 2.36 -13.51
CA HIS A 122 3.89 1.97 -13.29
C HIS A 122 3.08 3.08 -12.60
N PHE A 123 3.63 3.72 -11.57
CA PHE A 123 2.99 4.84 -10.90
C PHE A 123 2.77 6.03 -11.85
N ASP A 124 3.81 6.45 -12.56
CA ASP A 124 3.77 7.57 -13.50
C ASP A 124 2.71 7.38 -14.60
N MET A 125 2.52 6.13 -15.07
CA MET A 125 1.53 5.81 -16.09
C MET A 125 0.08 5.95 -15.59
N TYR A 126 -0.19 5.53 -14.35
CA TYR A 126 -1.57 5.39 -13.88
C TYR A 126 -2.01 6.50 -12.92
N HIS A 127 -1.08 7.08 -12.16
CA HIS A 127 -1.42 8.00 -11.06
C HIS A 127 -0.90 9.43 -11.26
N GLY A 128 -0.12 9.66 -12.32
CA GLY A 128 0.38 10.98 -12.70
C GLY A 128 1.89 11.05 -12.77
N ASN A 129 2.38 11.48 -13.93
CA ASN A 129 3.81 11.54 -14.22
C ASN A 129 4.53 12.54 -13.33
N GLY A 130 5.59 12.12 -12.65
CA GLY A 130 6.42 12.94 -11.76
C GLY A 130 5.82 13.25 -10.39
N ILE A 131 4.60 12.78 -10.09
CA ILE A 131 3.98 12.94 -8.77
C ILE A 131 4.79 12.16 -7.72
N LEU A 132 5.16 10.92 -8.02
CA LEU A 132 5.95 10.09 -7.11
C LEU A 132 7.32 10.72 -6.82
N ASP A 133 7.99 11.31 -7.80
CA ASP A 133 9.27 11.99 -7.60
C ASP A 133 9.14 13.14 -6.60
N LYS A 134 8.15 14.04 -6.82
CA LYS A 134 7.88 15.15 -5.90
C LYS A 134 7.49 14.69 -4.50
N ALA A 135 6.72 13.61 -4.40
CA ALA A 135 6.37 13.03 -3.11
C ALA A 135 7.59 12.48 -2.37
N ILE A 136 8.52 11.82 -3.09
CA ILE A 136 9.77 11.30 -2.53
C ILE A 136 10.64 12.42 -1.96
N GLU A 137 10.71 13.58 -2.63
CA GLU A 137 11.46 14.75 -2.17
C GLU A 137 10.98 15.28 -0.80
N LEU A 138 9.75 14.96 -0.38
CA LEU A 138 9.18 15.35 0.93
C LEU A 138 9.56 14.40 2.07
N LEU A 139 10.16 13.25 1.76
CA LEU A 139 10.67 12.32 2.76
C LEU A 139 11.92 12.88 3.48
N PRO A 140 12.22 12.39 4.70
CA PRO A 140 13.53 12.61 5.30
C PRO A 140 14.65 12.14 4.36
N ALA A 141 15.78 12.86 4.32
CA ALA A 141 16.89 12.58 3.40
C ALA A 141 17.36 11.10 3.46
N LYS A 142 17.39 10.49 4.65
CA LYS A 142 17.74 9.07 4.85
C LYS A 142 16.82 8.08 4.13
N ASP A 143 15.60 8.51 3.77
CA ASP A 143 14.59 7.67 3.12
C ASP A 143 14.37 8.04 1.65
N ALA A 144 14.61 9.30 1.27
CA ALA A 144 14.33 9.78 -0.07
C ALA A 144 15.14 9.02 -1.14
N ASP A 145 16.46 8.93 -0.98
CA ASP A 145 17.34 8.26 -1.94
C ASP A 145 17.07 6.75 -1.99
N ASP A 146 16.90 6.12 -0.84
CA ASP A 146 16.63 4.68 -0.75
C ASP A 146 15.26 4.34 -1.37
N PHE A 147 14.23 5.13 -1.09
CA PHE A 147 12.90 4.91 -1.67
C PHE A 147 12.89 5.19 -3.17
N PHE A 148 13.57 6.24 -3.63
CA PHE A 148 13.74 6.49 -5.07
C PHE A 148 14.40 5.28 -5.76
N ASN A 149 15.50 4.79 -5.21
CA ASN A 149 16.19 3.60 -5.74
C ASN A 149 15.29 2.36 -5.70
N PHE A 150 14.52 2.17 -4.63
CA PHE A 150 13.55 1.08 -4.52
C PHE A 150 12.52 1.12 -5.64
N VAL A 151 11.84 2.25 -5.87
CA VAL A 151 10.79 2.34 -6.90
C VAL A 151 11.31 2.32 -8.32
N LYS A 152 12.55 2.77 -8.52
CA LYS A 152 13.20 2.79 -9.84
C LYS A 152 13.71 1.42 -10.27
N ASN A 153 14.24 0.63 -9.36
CA ASN A 153 14.97 -0.59 -9.68
C ASN A 153 14.14 -1.87 -9.48
N ASN A 154 13.00 -1.81 -8.79
CA ASN A 154 12.14 -2.97 -8.59
C ASN A 154 11.00 -3.02 -9.60
N HIS A 155 10.68 -4.23 -10.05
CA HIS A 155 9.62 -4.54 -11.02
C HIS A 155 8.44 -5.30 -10.40
N SER A 156 8.39 -5.34 -9.09
CA SER A 156 7.32 -5.92 -8.29
C SER A 156 7.19 -5.18 -6.97
N PHE A 157 5.99 -5.13 -6.39
CA PHE A 157 5.75 -4.61 -5.06
C PHE A 157 4.55 -5.30 -4.41
N ASN A 158 4.44 -5.18 -3.09
CA ASN A 158 3.42 -5.81 -2.29
C ASN A 158 2.18 -4.90 -2.29
N GLN A 159 1.15 -5.29 -3.06
CA GLN A 159 -0.08 -4.51 -3.26
C GLN A 159 -1.05 -4.66 -2.07
N GLY A 160 -2.09 -3.82 -2.06
CA GLY A 160 -3.26 -3.97 -1.18
C GLY A 160 -3.14 -3.30 0.17
N ASN A 161 -2.06 -2.58 0.47
CA ASN A 161 -1.86 -1.89 1.76
C ASN A 161 -2.02 -2.79 3.00
N MET A 162 -1.67 -4.09 2.86
CA MET A 162 -1.88 -5.11 3.87
C MET A 162 -0.59 -5.42 4.63
N PHE A 163 -0.71 -5.52 5.95
CA PHE A 163 0.39 -5.94 6.82
C PHE A 163 -0.13 -6.47 8.15
N ILE A 164 0.68 -7.28 8.82
CA ILE A 164 0.48 -7.74 10.20
C ILE A 164 1.79 -7.54 10.94
N CYS A 165 1.76 -6.97 12.12
CA CYS A 165 2.95 -6.76 12.95
C CYS A 165 2.85 -7.50 14.28
N LYS A 166 3.98 -7.99 14.75
CA LYS A 166 4.15 -8.67 16.04
C LYS A 166 3.98 -7.74 17.23
N SER A 167 4.09 -6.43 17.00
CA SER A 167 4.05 -5.43 18.07
C SER A 167 3.34 -4.17 17.60
N PRO A 168 2.46 -3.58 18.43
CA PRO A 168 1.88 -2.26 18.18
C PRO A 168 2.90 -1.15 17.99
N ALA A 169 4.10 -1.26 18.56
CA ALA A 169 5.17 -0.29 18.39
C ALA A 169 5.61 -0.17 16.93
N ILE A 170 5.77 -1.30 16.23
CA ILE A 170 6.12 -1.32 14.81
C ILE A 170 5.05 -0.62 13.97
N ILE A 171 3.77 -0.86 14.28
CA ILE A 171 2.64 -0.21 13.61
C ILE A 171 2.66 1.30 13.86
N ASN A 172 2.92 1.72 15.10
CA ASN A 172 3.03 3.12 15.46
C ASN A 172 4.14 3.82 14.67
N ASP A 173 5.31 3.19 14.55
CA ASP A 173 6.45 3.74 13.81
C ASP A 173 6.14 3.85 12.31
N TYR A 174 5.51 2.82 11.72
CA TYR A 174 5.06 2.87 10.33
C TYR A 174 4.00 3.96 10.11
N PHE A 175 2.97 4.01 10.93
CA PHE A 175 1.92 5.00 10.80
C PHE A 175 2.42 6.43 11.00
N ASN A 176 3.32 6.63 11.96
CA ASN A 176 3.97 7.93 12.13
C ASN A 176 4.75 8.33 10.88
N ALA A 177 5.51 7.42 10.29
CA ALA A 177 6.27 7.69 9.08
C ALA A 177 5.37 7.98 7.87
N VAL A 178 4.38 7.13 7.58
CA VAL A 178 3.53 7.26 6.41
C VAL A 178 2.58 8.45 6.51
N PHE A 179 1.93 8.69 7.64
CA PHE A 179 0.99 9.81 7.78
C PHE A 179 1.69 11.16 7.80
N THR A 180 2.85 11.28 8.46
CA THR A 180 3.64 12.53 8.40
C THR A 180 4.09 12.85 6.97
N TRP A 181 4.44 11.84 6.20
CA TRP A 181 4.78 12.02 4.79
C TRP A 181 3.55 12.39 3.94
N LEU A 182 2.42 11.72 4.12
CA LEU A 182 1.20 12.00 3.37
C LEU A 182 0.63 13.39 3.69
N GLU A 183 0.74 13.88 4.92
CA GLU A 183 0.39 15.27 5.28
C GLU A 183 1.19 16.29 4.46
N LYS A 184 2.50 16.10 4.32
CA LYS A 184 3.32 16.95 3.44
C LYS A 184 2.92 16.83 1.97
N CYS A 185 2.51 15.65 1.52
CA CYS A 185 1.99 15.46 0.18
C CYS A 185 0.66 16.20 -0.03
N GLU A 186 -0.22 16.24 0.98
CA GLU A 186 -1.44 17.06 0.93
C GLU A 186 -1.14 18.54 0.75
N ASP A 187 -0.17 19.06 1.51
CA ASP A 187 0.23 20.47 1.41
C ASP A 187 0.73 20.82 0.00
N LEU A 188 1.40 19.87 -0.66
CA LEU A 188 1.94 20.07 -2.01
C LEU A 188 0.89 19.87 -3.11
N PHE A 189 0.05 18.83 -3.03
CA PHE A 189 -0.81 18.40 -4.13
C PHE A 189 -2.29 18.81 -3.94
N GLY A 190 -2.74 19.02 -2.71
CA GLY A 190 -4.13 19.35 -2.40
C GLY A 190 -5.13 18.25 -2.77
N PHE A 191 -6.38 18.63 -2.90
CA PHE A 191 -7.50 17.73 -3.17
C PHE A 191 -8.27 18.02 -4.48
N ASP A 192 -7.85 19.01 -5.28
CA ASP A 192 -8.46 19.26 -6.60
C ASP A 192 -7.92 18.26 -7.64
N LEU A 193 -8.20 16.97 -7.39
CA LEU A 193 -7.74 15.84 -8.18
C LEU A 193 -8.91 15.28 -9.02
N LYS A 194 -8.64 14.91 -10.28
CA LYS A 194 -9.67 14.47 -11.22
C LYS A 194 -9.43 13.05 -11.72
N GLY A 195 -10.50 12.25 -11.73
CA GLY A 195 -10.47 10.86 -12.16
C GLY A 195 -9.98 9.92 -11.05
N TYR A 196 -10.50 8.69 -11.06
CA TYR A 196 -10.29 7.69 -10.01
C TYR A 196 -8.82 7.50 -9.60
N ASN A 197 -7.94 7.39 -10.57
CA ASN A 197 -6.52 7.09 -10.34
C ASN A 197 -5.76 8.26 -9.70
N GLN A 198 -6.23 9.51 -9.89
CA GLN A 198 -5.63 10.67 -9.25
C GLN A 198 -6.30 11.01 -7.93
N ILE A 199 -7.63 10.91 -7.84
CA ILE A 199 -8.35 11.17 -6.59
C ILE A 199 -7.78 10.31 -5.46
N ARG A 200 -7.49 9.02 -5.70
CA ARG A 200 -6.92 8.10 -4.73
C ARG A 200 -5.39 8.11 -4.65
N MET A 201 -4.75 9.20 -5.05
CA MET A 201 -3.30 9.31 -5.13
C MET A 201 -2.60 9.01 -3.79
N TYR A 202 -3.14 9.50 -2.68
CA TYR A 202 -2.54 9.29 -1.36
C TYR A 202 -2.53 7.82 -0.95
N THR A 203 -3.62 7.08 -1.24
CA THR A 203 -3.64 5.62 -1.08
C THR A 203 -2.56 4.94 -1.92
N PHE A 204 -2.40 5.36 -3.18
CA PHE A 204 -1.41 4.75 -4.07
C PHE A 204 0.03 5.14 -3.72
N LEU A 205 0.27 6.33 -3.20
CA LEU A 205 1.57 6.70 -2.64
C LEU A 205 1.92 5.81 -1.45
N ALA A 206 0.98 5.68 -0.50
CA ALA A 206 1.15 4.83 0.68
C ALA A 206 1.38 3.35 0.30
N GLU A 207 0.69 2.85 -0.72
CA GLU A 207 0.86 1.47 -1.21
C GLU A 207 2.26 1.20 -1.77
N ARG A 208 2.97 2.21 -2.31
CA ARG A 208 4.37 2.07 -2.74
C ARG A 208 5.33 2.21 -1.57
N PHE A 209 4.99 3.04 -0.60
CA PHE A 209 5.81 3.27 0.58
C PHE A 209 5.82 2.09 1.56
N LEU A 210 4.68 1.40 1.71
CA LEU A 210 4.52 0.27 2.62
C LEU A 210 5.63 -0.80 2.44
N PRO A 211 5.79 -1.45 1.26
CA PRO A 211 6.79 -2.49 1.11
C PRO A 211 8.22 -1.97 1.28
N TYR A 212 8.50 -0.75 0.87
CA TYR A 212 9.79 -0.12 1.11
C TYR A 212 10.08 0.00 2.60
N TRP A 213 9.14 0.56 3.37
CA TRP A 213 9.32 0.80 4.79
C TRP A 213 9.51 -0.51 5.57
N PHE A 214 8.64 -1.49 5.36
CA PHE A 214 8.74 -2.77 6.05
C PHE A 214 10.02 -3.52 5.68
N LYS A 215 10.44 -3.53 4.42
CA LYS A 215 11.68 -4.18 3.97
C LYS A 215 12.94 -3.53 4.52
N LYS A 216 12.89 -2.22 4.78
CA LYS A 216 14.03 -1.47 5.32
C LYS A 216 14.13 -1.57 6.85
N TYR A 217 12.99 -1.52 7.55
CA TYR A 217 12.96 -1.27 8.99
C TYR A 217 12.57 -2.48 9.84
N THR A 218 12.20 -3.62 9.22
CA THR A 218 11.77 -4.81 9.96
C THR A 218 12.38 -6.08 9.40
N ASN A 219 12.43 -7.12 10.23
CA ASN A 219 12.60 -8.48 9.74
C ASN A 219 11.23 -8.99 9.27
N TYR A 220 10.96 -8.91 7.97
CA TYR A 220 9.65 -9.19 7.37
C TYR A 220 9.57 -10.57 6.73
N LEU A 221 8.34 -11.05 6.55
CA LEU A 221 8.01 -12.22 5.75
C LEU A 221 6.93 -11.84 4.72
N GLU A 222 7.10 -12.27 3.48
CA GLU A 222 6.06 -12.18 2.44
C GLU A 222 5.12 -13.38 2.55
N TRP A 223 3.80 -13.11 2.54
CA TRP A 223 2.78 -14.12 2.77
C TRP A 223 1.65 -14.04 1.74
N PRO A 224 1.07 -15.19 1.33
CA PRO A 224 0.01 -15.21 0.33
C PRO A 224 -1.22 -14.43 0.72
N VAL A 225 -1.77 -13.75 -0.27
CA VAL A 225 -3.04 -13.03 -0.20
C VAL A 225 -4.08 -13.80 -1.01
N VAL A 226 -5.25 -14.02 -0.40
CA VAL A 226 -6.40 -14.67 -1.01
C VAL A 226 -7.41 -13.60 -1.41
N TYR A 227 -7.85 -13.64 -2.65
CA TYR A 227 -8.91 -12.76 -3.14
C TYR A 227 -10.27 -13.42 -2.95
N CYS A 228 -11.14 -12.79 -2.14
CA CYS A 228 -12.49 -13.24 -1.89
C CYS A 228 -13.49 -12.30 -2.54
N ASP A 229 -14.24 -12.78 -3.54
CA ASP A 229 -15.38 -12.05 -4.08
C ASP A 229 -16.59 -12.27 -3.14
N ILE A 230 -16.81 -11.32 -2.24
CA ILE A 230 -17.91 -11.40 -1.25
C ILE A 230 -19.32 -11.24 -1.88
N ASN A 231 -19.39 -11.01 -3.20
CA ASN A 231 -20.65 -10.91 -3.93
C ASN A 231 -20.99 -12.21 -4.70
N LYS A 232 -20.22 -13.23 -4.53
CA LYS A 232 -20.46 -14.59 -5.07
C LYS A 232 -20.71 -15.56 -3.89
#